data_b306a34ba7c3119803c2a1a1f482631a
#
_entry.id   b306a34ba7c3119803c2a1a1f482631a
#
_cell.length_a   1.000
_cell.length_b   1.000
_cell.length_c   1.000
_cell.angle_alpha   90.00
_cell.angle_beta   90.00
_cell.angle_gamma   90.00
#
_symmetry.space_group_name_H-M   'P 1'
#
loop_
_entity.id
_entity.type
_entity.pdbx_description
1 polymer ?
#
loop_
_entity_poly.entity_id
_entity_poly.type
_entity_poly.pdbx_seq_one_letter_code
_entity_poly.pdbx_strand_id
1 'polypeptide(L)' 'MIPADARAGTTVGKYKLHEIVGRGGMGVVYRAEHVYIGKEVAVKILHEGYGGRDESIKRFLREAR' A
#
# COMPACT_ATOMS: atom_id res chain seq x y z
N MET A 1 0.26 -13.44 10.16
CA MET A 1 0.43 -12.56 9.01
C MET A 1 -0.79 -11.67 8.85
N ILE A 2 -0.56 -10.39 8.54
CA ILE A 2 -1.65 -9.43 8.44
C ILE A 2 -2.21 -9.46 7.03
N PRO A 3 -3.53 -9.63 6.86
CA PRO A 3 -4.10 -9.62 5.52
C PRO A 3 -3.88 -8.29 4.83
N ALA A 4 -3.91 -8.32 3.51
CA ALA A 4 -3.63 -7.12 2.72
C ALA A 4 -4.61 -6.00 3.05
N ASP A 5 -5.87 -6.32 3.34
CA ASP A 5 -6.89 -5.31 3.58
C ASP A 5 -6.99 -4.86 5.04
N ALA A 6 -6.05 -5.27 5.88
CA ALA A 6 -6.06 -4.91 7.28
C ALA A 6 -4.84 -4.08 7.69
N ARG A 7 -4.28 -3.33 6.77
CA ARG A 7 -3.07 -2.58 7.04
C ARG A 7 -3.26 -1.08 7.18
N ALA A 8 -4.50 -0.63 7.17
CA ALA A 8 -4.74 0.80 7.36
C ALA A 8 -4.17 1.25 8.69
N GLY A 9 -3.49 2.39 8.68
CA GLY A 9 -2.88 2.93 9.89
C GLY A 9 -1.48 2.43 10.17
N THR A 10 -1.00 1.46 9.40
CA THR A 10 0.36 0.95 9.61
C THR A 10 1.31 1.61 8.64
N THR A 11 2.61 1.44 8.91
CA THR A 11 3.65 1.99 8.05
C THR A 11 4.37 0.84 7.35
N VAL A 12 4.52 0.98 6.04
CA VAL A 12 5.24 0.02 5.24
C VAL A 12 6.41 0.76 4.61
N GLY A 13 7.62 0.41 5.02
CA GLY A 13 8.78 1.16 4.59
C GLY A 13 8.68 2.60 5.05
N LYS A 14 8.70 3.52 4.12
CA LYS A 14 8.61 4.95 4.42
C LYS A 14 7.23 5.50 4.15
N TYR A 15 6.22 4.66 4.07
CA TYR A 15 4.88 5.09 3.69
C TYR A 15 3.89 4.67 4.75
N LYS A 16 3.12 5.64 5.21
CA LYS A 16 2.04 5.36 6.13
C LYS A 16 0.78 5.13 5.33
N LEU A 17 0.15 3.98 5.56
CA LEU A 17 -1.07 3.60 4.84
C LEU A 17 -2.27 4.22 5.53
N HIS A 18 -3.12 4.85 4.74
CA HIS A 18 -4.33 5.46 5.28
C HIS A 18 -5.52 4.57 4.97
N GLU A 19 -6.37 4.95 4.04
CA GLU A 19 -7.53 4.13 3.75
C GLU A 19 -7.37 3.41 2.43
N ILE A 20 -8.18 2.37 2.24
CA ILE A 20 -8.20 1.63 1.00
C ILE A 20 -8.99 2.45 -0.01
N VAL A 21 -8.41 2.63 -1.19
CA VAL A 21 -9.08 3.35 -2.27
C VAL A 21 -9.38 2.45 -3.46
N GLY A 22 -8.93 1.20 -3.42
CA GLY A 22 -9.24 0.27 -4.49
C GLY A 22 -9.06 -1.16 -4.02
N ARG A 23 -9.86 -2.06 -4.59
CA ARG A 23 -9.78 -3.48 -4.25
C ARG A 23 -9.80 -4.28 -5.53
N GLY A 24 -9.12 -5.41 -5.51
CA GLY A 24 -9.12 -6.31 -6.65
C GLY A 24 -8.79 -7.70 -6.20
N GLY A 25 -8.80 -8.63 -7.17
CA GLY A 25 -8.51 -10.02 -6.86
C GLY A 25 -7.09 -10.27 -6.43
N MET A 26 -6.16 -9.41 -6.83
CA MET A 26 -4.75 -9.60 -6.51
C MET A 26 -4.33 -8.86 -5.25
N GLY A 27 -5.06 -7.85 -4.84
CA GLY A 27 -4.67 -7.08 -3.67
C GLY A 27 -5.54 -5.85 -3.50
N VAL A 28 -5.08 -4.94 -2.67
CA VAL A 28 -5.79 -3.71 -2.40
C VAL A 28 -4.84 -2.54 -2.57
N VAL A 29 -5.41 -1.38 -2.88
CA VAL A 29 -4.62 -0.17 -3.05
C VAL A 29 -4.98 0.79 -1.93
N TYR A 30 -3.95 1.28 -1.26
CA TYR A 30 -4.12 2.24 -0.17
C TYR A 30 -3.69 3.62 -0.63
N ARG A 31 -4.38 4.64 -0.16
CA ARG A 31 -3.83 5.98 -0.17
C ARG A 31 -2.78 6.01 0.94
N ALA A 32 -1.61 6.51 0.64
CA ALA A 32 -0.51 6.49 1.59
C ALA A 32 0.25 7.79 1.51
N GLU A 33 1.10 8.00 2.49
CA GLU A 33 1.85 9.24 2.60
C GLU A 33 3.29 8.92 3.00
N HIS A 34 4.24 9.51 2.30
CA HIS A 34 5.64 9.37 2.65
C HIS A 34 5.88 10.05 3.99
N VAL A 35 6.43 9.30 4.94
CA VAL A 35 6.47 9.78 6.32
C VAL A 35 7.42 10.96 6.54
N TYR A 36 8.39 11.15 5.64
CA TYR A 36 9.34 12.24 5.81
C TYR A 36 8.99 13.48 5.02
N ILE A 37 8.43 13.33 3.85
CA ILE A 37 8.19 14.47 2.99
C ILE A 37 6.70 14.73 2.77
N GLY A 38 5.84 13.89 3.28
CA GLY A 38 4.42 14.12 3.20
C GLY A 38 3.81 13.94 1.84
N LYS A 39 4.53 13.35 0.91
CA LYS A 39 4.03 13.19 -0.45
C LYS A 39 3.01 12.07 -0.51
N GLU A 40 1.91 12.33 -1.17
CA GLU A 40 0.86 11.34 -1.30
C GLU A 40 1.19 10.36 -2.42
N VAL A 41 0.99 9.08 -2.15
CA VAL A 41 1.26 8.02 -3.10
C VAL A 41 0.17 6.98 -3.00
N ALA A 42 0.12 6.09 -3.97
CA ALA A 42 -0.73 4.91 -3.91
C ALA A 42 0.16 3.70 -3.69
N VAL A 43 -0.21 2.87 -2.73
CA VAL A 43 0.55 1.67 -2.41
C VAL A 43 -0.37 0.47 -2.61
N LYS A 44 0.06 -0.45 -3.45
CA LYS A 44 -0.71 -1.67 -3.67
C LYS A 44 -0.12 -2.78 -2.83
N ILE A 45 -0.95 -3.37 -1.98
CA ILE A 45 -0.57 -4.51 -1.15
C ILE A 45 -1.21 -5.74 -1.76
N LEU A 46 -0.38 -6.68 -2.17
CA LEU A 46 -0.89 -7.88 -2.82
C LEU A 46 -1.36 -8.89 -1.78
N HIS A 47 -2.41 -9.62 -2.13
CA HIS A 47 -2.84 -10.73 -1.30
C HIS A 47 -1.76 -11.78 -1.29
N GLU A 48 -1.78 -12.59 -0.25
CA GLU A 48 -0.79 -13.65 -0.13
C GLU A 48 -0.87 -14.57 -1.33
N GLY A 49 0.29 -14.90 -1.88
CA GLY A 49 0.37 -15.78 -3.03
C GLY A 49 0.45 -15.09 -4.37
N TYR A 50 0.26 -13.77 -4.39
CA TYR A 50 0.26 -13.05 -5.66
C TYR A 50 1.53 -12.29 -5.95
N GLY A 51 2.31 -11.97 -4.96
CA GLY A 51 3.49 -11.16 -5.18
C GLY A 51 4.79 -11.90 -4.99
N GLY A 52 4.74 -13.17 -4.71
CA GLY A 52 5.93 -13.87 -4.34
C GLY A 52 6.35 -13.44 -2.96
N ARG A 53 7.46 -14.03 -2.52
CA ARG A 53 7.87 -13.87 -1.17
C ARG A 53 8.28 -12.46 -0.81
N ASP A 54 9.00 -11.82 -1.70
CA ASP A 54 9.56 -10.53 -1.41
C ASP A 54 8.88 -9.42 -2.19
N GLU A 55 7.81 -9.74 -2.87
CA GLU A 55 7.19 -8.80 -3.79
C GLU A 55 5.74 -8.57 -3.47
N SER A 56 5.39 -8.64 -2.20
CA SER A 56 3.99 -8.47 -1.82
C SER A 56 3.56 -7.01 -1.81
N ILE A 57 4.47 -6.08 -2.01
CA ILE A 57 4.17 -4.66 -1.98
C ILE A 57 4.67 -4.01 -3.24
N LYS A 58 3.78 -3.29 -3.91
CA LYS A 58 4.16 -2.50 -5.08
C LYS A 58 3.69 -1.08 -4.85
N ARG A 59 4.56 -0.13 -5.15
CA ARG A 59 4.27 1.27 -4.94
C ARG A 59 4.10 1.97 -6.27
N PHE A 60 3.06 2.77 -6.35
CA PHE A 60 2.79 3.56 -7.54
C PHE A 60 2.78 5.01 -7.15
N LEU A 61 3.81 5.73 -7.56
CA LEU A 61 3.90 7.14 -7.23
C LEU A 61 2.86 7.93 -8.01
N ARG A 62 2.18 8.82 -7.32
CA ARG A 62 1.23 9.71 -7.92
C ARG A 62 1.53 11.10 -7.46
N GLU A 63 1.58 11.99 -8.41
CA GLU A 63 1.75 13.39 -8.07
C GLU A 63 0.43 13.91 -7.56
N ALA A 64 0.38 14.29 -6.30
CA ALA A 64 -0.81 14.92 -5.74
C ALA A 64 -0.79 16.39 -6.14
N ARG A 65 -1.94 16.91 -6.47
CA ARG A 65 -2.00 18.29 -6.93
C ARG A 65 -2.74 19.15 -5.96
#